data_cfc721396aa237e49e9458f04b9dfb0d
#
_entry.id   cfc721396aa237e49e9458f04b9dfb0d
#
_cell.length_a   1.000
_cell.length_b   1.000
_cell.length_c   1.000
_cell.angle_alpha   90.00
_cell.angle_beta   90.00
_cell.angle_gamma   90.00
#
_symmetry.space_group_name_H-M   'P 1'
#
loop_
_entity.id
_entity.type
_entity.pdbx_description
1 polymer ?
#
loop_
_entity_poly.entity_id
_entity_poly.type
_entity_poly.pdbx_seq_one_letter_code
_entity_poly.pdbx_strand_id
1 'polypeptide(L)'
;MSRNDDIETALRSMDAADLGDRATGAQAGDVLERILHSDLDRGLAAVPARRAGAAPHRRARRTVRRALVAGAVVTIVSAGLVVLPTVSGGDQALASWTPDPDAVPATERTAAAEACRDQSQSGDYADQIGAAEPAIAERRGTWTAVVLAGNNGFTALCITDESSPFWARGSIGSIGTPTGFVAPGPRDLIATDLGSGITNNAELSLAAGYAGSDVAGVVYRSLTHGVVTATVSRGHFALWLPGGELEDASRGGVEFDVTYRDGSTGSTQLML
;
A
#
# COMPACT_ATOMS: atom_id res chain seq x y z
N MET A 1 -47.82 15.21 -11.96
CA MET A 1 -46.60 15.38 -11.18
C MET A 1 -45.73 14.17 -11.45
N SER A 2 -44.56 14.38 -11.98
CA SER A 2 -43.71 13.32 -12.48
C SER A 2 -42.78 12.83 -11.36
N ARG A 3 -42.47 11.54 -11.35
CA ARG A 3 -41.54 10.90 -10.40
C ARG A 3 -40.14 11.57 -10.39
N ASN A 4 -39.78 12.25 -11.46
CA ASN A 4 -38.55 13.03 -11.56
C ASN A 4 -38.57 14.30 -10.72
N ASP A 5 -39.75 14.96 -10.57
CA ASP A 5 -39.88 16.19 -9.78
C ASP A 5 -39.69 15.92 -8.28
N ASP A 6 -40.08 14.71 -7.82
CA ASP A 6 -39.89 14.28 -6.42
C ASP A 6 -38.41 13.98 -6.10
N ILE A 7 -37.69 13.40 -7.05
CA ILE A 7 -36.23 13.10 -6.91
C ILE A 7 -35.44 14.41 -6.90
N GLU A 8 -35.76 15.33 -7.78
CA GLU A 8 -35.08 16.62 -7.86
C GLU A 8 -35.30 17.47 -6.60
N THR A 9 -36.50 17.41 -6.03
CA THR A 9 -36.84 18.07 -4.76
C THR A 9 -36.09 17.43 -3.58
N ALA A 10 -35.97 16.09 -3.56
CA ALA A 10 -35.22 15.38 -2.54
C ALA A 10 -33.72 15.70 -2.61
N LEU A 11 -33.13 15.75 -3.81
CA LEU A 11 -31.76 16.13 -4.01
C LEU A 11 -31.46 17.56 -3.58
N ARG A 12 -32.33 18.52 -3.88
CA ARG A 12 -32.18 19.90 -3.40
C ARG A 12 -32.28 20.03 -1.89
N SER A 13 -33.08 19.19 -1.24
CA SER A 13 -33.17 19.18 0.23
C SER A 13 -31.91 18.62 0.93
N MET A 14 -31.07 17.91 0.20
CA MET A 14 -29.79 17.35 0.69
C MET A 14 -28.60 18.25 0.36
N ASP A 15 -28.81 19.33 -0.39
CA ASP A 15 -27.75 20.28 -0.73
C ASP A 15 -27.43 21.17 0.48
N ALA A 16 -26.32 20.86 1.16
CA ALA A 16 -25.86 21.63 2.32
C ALA A 16 -25.42 23.06 1.96
N ALA A 17 -25.27 23.39 0.66
CA ALA A 17 -24.92 24.74 0.21
C ALA A 17 -26.09 25.72 0.35
N ASP A 18 -27.33 25.24 0.47
CA ASP A 18 -28.52 26.09 0.58
C ASP A 18 -28.85 26.50 2.04
N LEU A 19 -28.12 26.00 3.02
CA LEU A 19 -28.27 26.35 4.43
C LEU A 19 -27.37 27.53 4.81
N GLY A 20 -27.66 28.72 4.29
CA GLY A 20 -27.19 29.93 4.95
C GLY A 20 -26.26 30.85 4.24
N ASP A 21 -26.73 31.51 3.24
CA ASP A 21 -26.03 32.53 2.46
C ASP A 21 -25.76 33.85 3.23
N ARG A 22 -25.82 33.90 4.55
CA ARG A 22 -25.60 35.16 5.30
C ARG A 22 -24.62 35.13 6.46
N ALA A 23 -24.11 33.99 6.86
CA ALA A 23 -23.18 33.92 8.01
C ALA A 23 -21.72 33.54 7.66
N THR A 24 -21.42 33.21 6.42
CA THR A 24 -20.23 32.44 6.08
C THR A 24 -19.02 33.23 5.60
N GLY A 25 -19.20 34.42 5.04
CA GLY A 25 -18.08 35.18 4.47
C GLY A 25 -17.12 35.74 5.54
N ALA A 26 -17.64 36.34 6.60
CA ALA A 26 -16.82 36.95 7.66
C ALA A 26 -16.24 35.91 8.61
N GLN A 27 -17.02 34.88 8.99
CA GLN A 27 -16.54 33.83 9.89
C GLN A 27 -15.55 32.86 9.23
N ALA A 28 -15.69 32.56 7.95
CA ALA A 28 -14.70 31.76 7.22
C ALA A 28 -13.37 32.51 7.06
N GLY A 29 -13.41 33.82 6.82
CA GLY A 29 -12.22 34.68 6.80
C GLY A 29 -11.48 34.68 8.15
N ASP A 30 -12.19 34.88 9.25
CA ASP A 30 -11.62 34.89 10.59
C ASP A 30 -11.02 33.54 11.03
N VAL A 31 -11.65 32.43 10.60
CA VAL A 31 -11.13 31.08 10.88
C VAL A 31 -9.87 30.80 10.06
N LEU A 32 -9.87 31.17 8.79
CA LEU A 32 -8.69 31.00 7.92
C LEU A 32 -7.51 31.85 8.42
N GLU A 33 -7.74 33.10 8.81
CA GLU A 33 -6.71 33.99 9.35
C GLU A 33 -6.16 33.45 10.68
N ARG A 34 -7.00 32.89 11.54
CA ARG A 34 -6.59 32.22 12.79
C ARG A 34 -5.75 30.97 12.55
N ILE A 35 -6.05 30.19 11.52
CA ILE A 35 -5.28 29.01 11.13
C ILE A 35 -3.92 29.43 10.58
N LEU A 36 -3.88 30.42 9.71
CA LEU A 36 -2.64 30.91 9.11
C LEU A 36 -1.70 31.57 10.13
N HIS A 37 -2.23 32.19 11.19
CA HIS A 37 -1.42 32.79 12.26
C HIS A 37 -1.07 31.84 13.40
N SER A 38 -1.77 30.72 13.58
CA SER A 38 -1.51 29.78 14.68
C SER A 38 -0.27 28.88 14.45
N ASP A 39 0.20 28.72 13.21
CA ASP A 39 1.37 27.87 12.91
C ASP A 39 2.71 28.61 12.98
N LEU A 40 2.72 29.94 13.00
CA LEU A 40 3.96 30.75 13.06
C LEU A 40 4.54 30.87 14.46
N ASP A 41 3.72 30.76 15.50
CA ASP A 41 4.19 30.98 16.90
C ASP A 41 4.56 29.65 17.64
N ARG A 42 4.29 28.48 17.11
CA ARG A 42 4.66 27.20 17.74
C ARG A 42 6.05 26.69 17.39
N GLY A 43 6.76 27.32 16.47
CA GLY A 43 8.06 26.86 15.96
C GLY A 43 9.29 27.19 16.81
N LEU A 44 9.20 28.00 17.88
CA LEU A 44 10.37 28.50 18.60
C LEU A 44 10.37 28.29 20.11
N ALA A 45 9.72 27.27 20.65
CA ALA A 45 9.93 26.91 22.05
C ALA A 45 11.19 26.04 22.17
N ALA A 46 12.30 26.68 22.51
CA ALA A 46 13.58 26.04 22.77
C ALA A 46 13.45 25.00 23.91
N VAL A 47 13.84 23.77 23.64
CA VAL A 47 13.96 22.69 24.61
C VAL A 47 15.14 23.03 25.55
N PRO A 48 14.95 23.14 26.89
CA PRO A 48 16.06 23.39 27.80
C PRO A 48 16.98 22.16 27.89
N ALA A 49 18.26 22.36 27.59
CA ALA A 49 19.31 21.35 27.73
C ALA A 49 19.45 20.94 29.21
N ARG A 50 19.10 19.67 29.51
CA ARG A 50 19.41 19.06 30.81
C ARG A 50 20.92 18.80 30.90
N ARG A 51 21.58 19.52 31.82
CA ARG A 51 22.97 19.28 32.23
C ARG A 51 23.10 17.89 32.83
N ALA A 52 23.97 17.07 32.25
CA ALA A 52 24.42 15.82 32.83
C ALA A 52 25.29 16.07 34.06
N GLY A 53 24.83 15.63 35.21
CA GLY A 53 25.59 15.62 36.45
C GLY A 53 26.62 14.49 36.44
N ALA A 54 27.87 14.86 36.65
CA ALA A 54 28.97 13.94 36.88
C ALA A 54 28.88 13.32 38.29
N ALA A 55 29.08 12.00 38.39
CA ALA A 55 29.28 11.31 39.67
C ALA A 55 30.53 10.41 39.59
N PRO A 56 31.25 10.20 40.71
CA PRO A 56 32.69 9.94 40.70
C PRO A 56 33.07 8.45 40.70
N HIS A 57 34.27 8.22 40.24
CA HIS A 57 35.00 6.94 40.25
C HIS A 57 35.09 6.29 41.65
N ARG A 58 34.79 4.99 41.74
CA ARG A 58 35.43 4.10 42.71
C ARG A 58 36.05 2.91 42.00
N ARG A 59 37.40 2.88 42.10
CA ARG A 59 38.23 1.72 41.76
C ARG A 59 38.02 0.60 42.83
N ALA A 60 37.78 -0.60 42.36
CA ALA A 60 38.07 -1.81 43.15
C ALA A 60 38.82 -2.82 42.24
N ARG A 61 40.04 -3.09 42.62
CA ARG A 61 40.89 -4.18 42.10
C ARG A 61 40.54 -5.48 42.79
N ARG A 62 40.62 -6.60 42.09
CA ARG A 62 41.00 -7.98 42.48
C ARG A 62 40.18 -8.97 41.69
N THR A 63 40.62 -10.02 41.10
CA THR A 63 41.77 -10.90 41.02
C THR A 63 41.40 -12.00 40.03
N VAL A 64 42.40 -12.43 39.26
CA VAL A 64 42.39 -13.50 38.28
C VAL A 64 42.01 -14.84 38.93
N ARG A 65 41.06 -15.58 38.33
CA ARG A 65 41.08 -17.05 38.34
C ARG A 65 40.60 -17.56 36.99
N ARG A 66 41.52 -18.30 36.34
CA ARG A 66 41.31 -19.09 35.14
C ARG A 66 40.42 -20.28 35.46
N ALA A 67 39.35 -20.49 34.69
CA ALA A 67 38.72 -21.78 34.51
C ALA A 67 38.29 -21.93 33.06
N LEU A 68 38.90 -22.86 32.37
CA LEU A 68 38.50 -23.39 31.06
C LEU A 68 37.29 -24.27 31.29
N VAL A 69 36.17 -24.02 30.60
CA VAL A 69 35.15 -25.02 30.33
C VAL A 69 34.54 -24.79 28.94
N ALA A 70 34.42 -25.91 28.27
CA ALA A 70 34.03 -26.21 26.91
C ALA A 70 32.77 -25.54 26.38
N GLY A 71 32.75 -25.42 25.09
CA GLY A 71 31.77 -25.08 24.07
C GLY A 71 30.27 -25.26 24.39
N ALA A 72 29.56 -24.15 24.14
CA ALA A 72 28.21 -24.20 23.66
C ALA A 72 28.07 -23.04 22.64
N VAL A 73 27.87 -23.41 21.39
CA VAL A 73 27.52 -22.46 20.34
C VAL A 73 26.06 -22.04 20.64
N VAL A 74 25.90 -20.90 21.26
CA VAL A 74 24.60 -20.22 21.37
C VAL A 74 24.48 -19.34 20.14
N THR A 75 23.73 -19.79 19.15
CA THR A 75 23.23 -18.94 18.07
C THR A 75 22.27 -17.93 18.71
N ILE A 76 22.77 -16.73 18.95
CA ILE A 76 21.94 -15.59 19.31
C ILE A 76 21.25 -15.17 18.01
N VAL A 77 19.97 -15.59 17.85
CA VAL A 77 19.05 -14.95 16.94
C VAL A 77 18.81 -13.56 17.53
N SER A 78 19.55 -12.57 17.04
CA SER A 78 19.25 -11.17 17.31
C SER A 78 17.95 -10.85 16.61
N ALA A 79 16.82 -10.90 17.33
CA ALA A 79 15.60 -10.25 16.93
C ALA A 79 15.91 -8.75 16.87
N GLY A 80 16.22 -8.27 15.67
CA GLY A 80 16.36 -6.86 15.39
C GLY A 80 15.03 -6.20 15.65
N LEU A 81 14.94 -5.43 16.72
CA LEU A 81 13.82 -4.51 16.94
C LEU A 81 13.91 -3.45 15.86
N VAL A 82 13.19 -3.65 14.75
CA VAL A 82 13.00 -2.62 13.74
C VAL A 82 12.10 -1.57 14.39
N VAL A 83 12.69 -0.48 14.85
CA VAL A 83 11.96 0.72 15.26
C VAL A 83 11.47 1.34 13.96
N LEU A 84 10.24 1.01 13.58
CA LEU A 84 9.56 1.71 12.49
C LEU A 84 9.37 3.17 12.92
N PRO A 85 9.74 4.16 12.07
CA PRO A 85 9.41 5.54 12.35
C PRO A 85 7.89 5.65 12.43
N THR A 86 7.37 6.11 13.57
CA THR A 86 5.96 6.45 13.71
C THR A 86 5.67 7.62 12.77
N VAL A 87 5.09 7.33 11.63
CA VAL A 87 4.57 8.36 10.72
C VAL A 87 3.37 8.96 11.42
N SER A 88 3.55 10.15 11.97
CA SER A 88 2.47 10.90 12.63
C SER A 88 1.43 11.28 11.58
N GLY A 89 0.24 10.67 11.66
CA GLY A 89 -0.92 11.04 10.85
C GLY A 89 -1.40 10.00 9.83
N GLY A 90 -0.77 8.82 9.75
CA GLY A 90 -1.23 7.74 8.87
C GLY A 90 -2.46 7.01 9.44
N ASP A 91 -3.32 6.53 8.56
CA ASP A 91 -4.41 5.62 8.87
C ASP A 91 -3.85 4.42 9.65
N GLN A 92 -4.53 4.03 10.73
CA GLN A 92 -4.12 2.91 11.59
C GLN A 92 -3.99 1.59 10.80
N ALA A 93 -4.77 1.42 9.74
CA ALA A 93 -4.69 0.28 8.84
C ALA A 93 -3.34 0.22 8.12
N LEU A 94 -2.80 1.35 7.64
CA LEU A 94 -1.50 1.43 6.99
C LEU A 94 -0.33 1.22 7.97
N ALA A 95 -0.54 1.44 9.27
CA ALA A 95 0.50 1.20 10.28
C ALA A 95 0.88 -0.29 10.42
N SER A 96 0.04 -1.21 9.96
CA SER A 96 0.32 -2.66 9.94
C SER A 96 0.98 -3.14 8.65
N TRP A 97 1.07 -2.29 7.62
CA TRP A 97 1.63 -2.66 6.32
C TRP A 97 3.10 -3.09 6.42
N THR A 98 3.48 -4.08 5.60
CA THR A 98 4.85 -4.62 5.52
C THR A 98 5.39 -4.53 4.09
N PRO A 99 6.70 -4.25 3.90
CA PRO A 99 7.30 -4.17 2.56
C PRO A 99 7.39 -5.54 1.86
N ASP A 100 7.41 -6.62 2.63
CA ASP A 100 7.38 -7.99 2.12
C ASP A 100 5.97 -8.56 2.25
N PRO A 101 5.46 -9.23 1.19
CA PRO A 101 4.15 -9.84 1.23
C PRO A 101 4.13 -11.16 2.00
N ASP A 102 3.08 -11.39 2.78
CA ASP A 102 2.76 -12.69 3.34
C ASP A 102 1.86 -13.49 2.39
N ALA A 103 2.10 -14.79 2.30
CA ALA A 103 1.26 -15.68 1.51
C ALA A 103 -0.09 -15.89 2.19
N VAL A 104 -1.18 -15.71 1.45
CA VAL A 104 -2.54 -16.01 1.92
C VAL A 104 -2.77 -17.53 1.87
N PRO A 105 -3.24 -18.18 2.96
CA PRO A 105 -3.61 -19.58 2.96
C PRO A 105 -4.62 -19.94 1.88
N ALA A 106 -4.59 -21.18 1.36
CA ALA A 106 -5.43 -21.58 0.23
C ALA A 106 -6.94 -21.40 0.47
N THR A 107 -7.40 -21.64 1.70
CA THR A 107 -8.81 -21.44 2.10
C THR A 107 -9.21 -19.96 2.10
N GLU A 108 -8.35 -19.09 2.59
CA GLU A 108 -8.57 -17.64 2.62
C GLU A 108 -8.44 -17.03 1.23
N ARG A 109 -7.56 -17.58 0.37
CA ARG A 109 -7.38 -17.14 -1.03
C ARG A 109 -8.67 -17.26 -1.83
N THR A 110 -9.42 -18.35 -1.67
CA THR A 110 -10.70 -18.52 -2.34
C THR A 110 -11.70 -17.48 -1.88
N ALA A 111 -11.82 -17.25 -0.57
CA ALA A 111 -12.73 -16.25 -0.01
C ALA A 111 -12.36 -14.82 -0.45
N ALA A 112 -11.07 -14.49 -0.47
CA ALA A 112 -10.59 -13.20 -0.95
C ALA A 112 -10.86 -12.97 -2.44
N ALA A 113 -10.71 -14.03 -3.26
CA ALA A 113 -11.04 -13.99 -4.68
C ALA A 113 -12.55 -13.82 -4.92
N GLU A 114 -13.39 -14.49 -4.14
CA GLU A 114 -14.85 -14.30 -4.19
C GLU A 114 -15.25 -12.89 -3.80
N ALA A 115 -14.68 -12.35 -2.71
CA ALA A 115 -14.93 -10.99 -2.30
C ALA A 115 -14.52 -9.96 -3.38
N CYS A 116 -13.39 -10.18 -4.06
CA CYS A 116 -12.96 -9.34 -5.19
C CYS A 116 -13.94 -9.42 -6.36
N ARG A 117 -14.43 -10.63 -6.71
CA ARG A 117 -15.46 -10.79 -7.75
C ARG A 117 -16.75 -10.06 -7.39
N ASP A 118 -17.23 -10.22 -6.16
CA ASP A 118 -18.48 -9.60 -5.70
C ASP A 118 -18.44 -8.08 -5.75
N GLN A 119 -17.32 -7.49 -5.38
CA GLN A 119 -17.12 -6.03 -5.45
C GLN A 119 -17.05 -5.51 -6.88
N SER A 120 -16.67 -6.35 -7.83
CA SER A 120 -16.42 -5.98 -9.22
C SER A 120 -17.51 -6.45 -10.19
N GLN A 121 -18.58 -7.12 -9.71
CA GLN A 121 -19.64 -7.72 -10.54
C GLN A 121 -20.51 -6.73 -11.29
N SER A 122 -20.38 -5.43 -11.07
CA SER A 122 -21.15 -4.42 -11.77
C SER A 122 -20.41 -3.89 -12.98
N GLY A 123 -21.02 -3.98 -14.18
CA GLY A 123 -20.51 -3.36 -15.39
C GLY A 123 -20.19 -4.35 -16.52
N ASP A 124 -19.44 -3.87 -17.51
CA ASP A 124 -19.17 -4.56 -18.79
C ASP A 124 -18.27 -5.80 -18.65
N TYR A 125 -17.68 -6.02 -17.49
CA TYR A 125 -16.71 -7.10 -17.22
C TYR A 125 -17.27 -8.25 -16.37
N ALA A 126 -18.55 -8.28 -16.06
CA ALA A 126 -19.16 -9.28 -15.15
C ALA A 126 -18.85 -10.73 -15.54
N ASP A 127 -18.95 -11.06 -16.83
CA ASP A 127 -18.66 -12.40 -17.34
C ASP A 127 -17.17 -12.75 -17.23
N GLN A 128 -16.27 -11.80 -17.54
CA GLN A 128 -14.84 -12.00 -17.46
C GLN A 128 -14.39 -12.21 -16.01
N ILE A 129 -14.95 -11.42 -15.08
CA ILE A 129 -14.68 -11.55 -13.63
C ILE A 129 -15.13 -12.90 -13.12
N GLY A 130 -16.34 -13.33 -13.50
CA GLY A 130 -16.90 -14.63 -13.11
C GLY A 130 -16.03 -15.81 -13.55
N ALA A 131 -15.38 -15.70 -14.71
CA ALA A 131 -14.52 -16.72 -15.30
C ALA A 131 -13.04 -16.60 -14.89
N ALA A 132 -12.62 -15.49 -14.27
CA ALA A 132 -11.23 -15.23 -13.94
C ALA A 132 -10.78 -16.03 -12.70
N GLU A 133 -9.54 -16.50 -12.73
CA GLU A 133 -8.92 -17.28 -11.66
C GLU A 133 -7.93 -16.42 -10.84
N PRO A 134 -7.77 -16.66 -9.53
CA PRO A 134 -6.81 -15.92 -8.73
C PRO A 134 -5.37 -16.28 -9.13
N ALA A 135 -4.67 -15.32 -9.71
CA ALA A 135 -3.25 -15.41 -10.04
C ALA A 135 -2.37 -15.08 -8.82
N ILE A 136 -2.74 -14.05 -8.09
CA ILE A 136 -2.08 -13.60 -6.87
C ILE A 136 -3.11 -13.44 -5.77
N ALA A 137 -2.73 -13.81 -4.54
CA ALA A 137 -3.37 -13.40 -3.30
C ALA A 137 -2.27 -13.23 -2.26
N GLU A 138 -2.08 -12.03 -1.76
CA GLU A 138 -1.08 -11.66 -0.78
C GLU A 138 -1.67 -10.81 0.34
N ARG A 139 -0.97 -10.77 1.46
CA ARG A 139 -1.34 -9.93 2.60
C ARG A 139 -0.17 -9.05 3.02
N ARG A 140 -0.46 -7.81 3.40
CA ARG A 140 0.50 -6.89 4.03
C ARG A 140 -0.18 -6.25 5.24
N GLY A 141 0.10 -6.82 6.43
CA GLY A 141 -0.62 -6.47 7.65
C GLY A 141 -2.10 -6.83 7.57
N THR A 142 -2.98 -5.85 7.74
CA THR A 142 -4.44 -6.03 7.66
C THR A 142 -5.00 -5.90 6.24
N TRP A 143 -4.16 -5.65 5.24
CA TRP A 143 -4.58 -5.48 3.86
C TRP A 143 -4.36 -6.76 3.05
N THR A 144 -5.34 -7.10 2.23
CA THR A 144 -5.28 -8.22 1.29
C THR A 144 -5.35 -7.70 -0.14
N ALA A 145 -4.42 -8.13 -0.98
CA ALA A 145 -4.44 -7.87 -2.41
C ALA A 145 -4.69 -9.15 -3.19
N VAL A 146 -5.59 -9.07 -4.19
CA VAL A 146 -5.94 -10.17 -5.08
C VAL A 146 -5.81 -9.71 -6.52
N VAL A 147 -5.11 -10.48 -7.35
CA VAL A 147 -5.15 -10.34 -8.81
C VAL A 147 -5.93 -11.52 -9.37
N LEU A 148 -7.05 -11.23 -10.00
CA LEU A 148 -7.79 -12.18 -10.83
C LEU A 148 -7.27 -12.07 -12.26
N ALA A 149 -7.04 -13.22 -12.91
CA ALA A 149 -6.56 -13.30 -14.28
C ALA A 149 -7.51 -14.14 -15.14
N GLY A 150 -7.83 -13.66 -16.32
CA GLY A 150 -8.72 -14.30 -17.26
C GLY A 150 -8.09 -14.48 -18.64
N ASN A 151 -8.91 -14.84 -19.61
CA ASN A 151 -8.47 -15.01 -21.00
C ASN A 151 -8.15 -13.65 -21.65
N ASN A 152 -7.36 -13.68 -22.72
CA ASN A 152 -7.04 -12.51 -23.56
C ASN A 152 -6.44 -11.31 -22.80
N GLY A 153 -5.72 -11.59 -21.72
CA GLY A 153 -5.11 -10.56 -20.91
C GLY A 153 -6.09 -9.82 -20.00
N PHE A 154 -7.23 -10.39 -19.67
CA PHE A 154 -8.10 -9.82 -18.67
C PHE A 154 -7.45 -9.89 -17.28
N THR A 155 -7.46 -8.78 -16.55
CA THR A 155 -7.04 -8.71 -15.15
C THR A 155 -8.01 -7.87 -14.32
N ALA A 156 -8.17 -8.26 -13.06
CA ALA A 156 -8.80 -7.41 -12.05
C ALA A 156 -7.94 -7.44 -10.79
N LEU A 157 -7.60 -6.28 -10.27
CA LEU A 157 -6.87 -6.09 -9.03
C LEU A 157 -7.83 -5.56 -7.97
N CYS A 158 -7.83 -6.15 -6.79
CA CYS A 158 -8.54 -5.66 -5.62
C CYS A 158 -7.57 -5.59 -4.45
N ILE A 159 -7.45 -4.43 -3.81
CA ILE A 159 -6.72 -4.23 -2.55
C ILE A 159 -7.75 -3.79 -1.52
N THR A 160 -7.93 -4.57 -0.45
CA THR A 160 -8.98 -4.40 0.54
C THR A 160 -8.39 -4.32 1.94
N ASP A 161 -8.83 -3.34 2.73
CA ASP A 161 -8.53 -3.26 4.16
C ASP A 161 -9.49 -4.17 4.96
N GLU A 162 -8.96 -5.24 5.53
CA GLU A 162 -9.73 -6.18 6.34
C GLU A 162 -9.97 -5.71 7.79
N SER A 163 -9.31 -4.64 8.23
CA SER A 163 -9.57 -4.05 9.54
C SER A 163 -10.91 -3.31 9.58
N SER A 164 -11.43 -2.92 8.42
CA SER A 164 -12.72 -2.24 8.28
C SER A 164 -13.89 -3.23 8.40
N PRO A 165 -15.00 -2.85 9.06
CA PRO A 165 -16.23 -3.65 9.06
C PRO A 165 -16.69 -3.96 7.63
N PHE A 166 -17.33 -5.11 7.40
CA PHE A 166 -17.71 -5.56 6.05
C PHE A 166 -18.56 -4.56 5.26
N TRP A 167 -19.42 -3.76 5.96
CA TRP A 167 -20.27 -2.73 5.33
C TRP A 167 -19.52 -1.44 4.97
N ALA A 168 -18.29 -1.26 5.48
CA ALA A 168 -17.44 -0.10 5.23
C ALA A 168 -16.17 -0.46 4.45
N ARG A 169 -16.02 -1.73 4.02
CA ARG A 169 -14.86 -2.16 3.27
C ARG A 169 -14.91 -1.56 1.87
N GLY A 170 -14.03 -0.58 1.64
CA GLY A 170 -13.69 -0.12 0.32
C GLY A 170 -12.60 -0.99 -0.27
N SER A 171 -12.54 -1.08 -1.57
CA SER A 171 -11.39 -1.62 -2.30
C SER A 171 -10.85 -0.57 -3.25
N ILE A 172 -9.55 -0.61 -3.46
CA ILE A 172 -8.90 0.07 -4.57
C ILE A 172 -8.37 -0.98 -5.53
N GLY A 173 -8.42 -0.67 -6.81
CA GLY A 173 -7.91 -1.57 -7.82
C GLY A 173 -8.33 -1.14 -9.21
N SER A 174 -8.18 -2.04 -10.14
CA SER A 174 -8.48 -1.84 -11.55
C SER A 174 -9.12 -3.08 -12.13
N ILE A 175 -9.74 -2.92 -13.26
CA ILE A 175 -10.34 -4.00 -14.02
C ILE A 175 -10.27 -3.68 -15.50
N GLY A 176 -9.85 -4.63 -16.30
CA GLY A 176 -9.85 -4.42 -17.75
C GLY A 176 -9.16 -5.51 -18.54
N THR A 177 -9.25 -5.33 -19.84
CA THR A 177 -8.53 -6.11 -20.84
C THR A 177 -7.72 -5.13 -21.70
N PRO A 178 -6.38 -5.25 -21.75
CA PRO A 178 -5.59 -4.35 -22.57
C PRO A 178 -5.95 -4.50 -24.05
N THR A 179 -6.06 -3.39 -24.75
CA THR A 179 -6.29 -3.41 -26.21
C THR A 179 -5.07 -4.04 -26.90
N GLY A 180 -5.30 -5.07 -27.72
CA GLY A 180 -4.21 -5.70 -28.46
C GLY A 180 -3.25 -6.50 -27.57
N PHE A 181 -3.76 -7.16 -26.53
CA PHE A 181 -2.95 -7.96 -25.63
C PHE A 181 -1.96 -8.87 -26.36
N VAL A 182 -0.70 -8.76 -26.00
CA VAL A 182 0.38 -9.66 -26.40
C VAL A 182 0.99 -10.23 -25.12
N ALA A 183 1.11 -11.55 -25.06
CA ALA A 183 1.74 -12.20 -23.91
C ALA A 183 3.21 -11.74 -23.78
N PRO A 184 3.68 -11.51 -22.53
CA PRO A 184 5.06 -11.09 -22.30
C PRO A 184 6.06 -12.15 -22.79
N GLY A 185 7.21 -11.70 -23.29
CA GLY A 185 8.36 -12.56 -23.51
C GLY A 185 8.87 -13.15 -22.17
N PRO A 186 9.75 -14.16 -22.22
CA PRO A 186 10.16 -14.88 -20.99
C PRO A 186 10.73 -13.98 -19.89
N ARG A 187 11.38 -12.88 -20.23
CA ARG A 187 12.01 -11.95 -19.28
C ARG A 187 11.32 -10.60 -19.17
N ASP A 188 10.19 -10.43 -19.85
CA ASP A 188 9.47 -9.16 -19.85
C ASP A 188 8.65 -8.97 -18.59
N LEU A 189 8.51 -7.70 -18.20
CA LEU A 189 7.58 -7.23 -17.19
C LEU A 189 6.73 -6.14 -17.86
N ILE A 190 5.41 -6.31 -17.83
CA ILE A 190 4.47 -5.38 -18.49
C ILE A 190 3.45 -4.92 -17.45
N ALA A 191 3.37 -3.61 -17.21
CA ALA A 191 2.37 -3.05 -16.31
C ALA A 191 0.99 -3.01 -16.99
N THR A 192 -0.05 -3.36 -16.25
CA THR A 192 -1.46 -3.09 -16.56
C THR A 192 -2.02 -2.03 -15.63
N ASP A 193 -1.39 -1.89 -14.48
CA ASP A 193 -1.73 -0.95 -13.43
C ASP A 193 -0.45 -0.31 -12.92
N LEU A 194 -0.40 1.00 -12.92
CA LEU A 194 0.75 1.74 -12.44
C LEU A 194 0.32 3.16 -12.06
N GLY A 195 0.43 3.49 -10.78
CA GLY A 195 0.02 4.80 -10.30
C GLY A 195 -0.35 4.82 -8.83
N SER A 196 -1.16 5.79 -8.43
CA SER A 196 -1.72 5.89 -7.08
C SER A 196 -3.23 6.05 -7.10
N GLY A 197 -3.85 5.77 -5.96
CA GLY A 197 -5.27 5.95 -5.75
C GLY A 197 -5.62 6.05 -4.27
N ILE A 198 -6.83 6.48 -3.98
CA ILE A 198 -7.31 6.71 -2.61
C ILE A 198 -8.47 5.77 -2.31
N THR A 199 -8.41 5.08 -1.17
CA THR A 199 -9.51 4.30 -0.61
C THR A 199 -9.66 4.60 0.88
N ASN A 200 -10.88 4.87 1.35
CA ASN A 200 -11.18 5.12 2.76
C ASN A 200 -10.21 6.11 3.44
N ASN A 201 -9.83 7.18 2.75
CA ASN A 201 -8.82 8.17 3.14
C ASN A 201 -7.37 7.66 3.21
N ALA A 202 -7.11 6.41 2.79
CA ALA A 202 -5.76 5.91 2.63
C ALA A 202 -5.31 6.05 1.18
N GLU A 203 -4.17 6.68 0.97
CA GLU A 203 -3.52 6.75 -0.34
C GLU A 203 -2.59 5.57 -0.52
N LEU A 204 -2.69 4.90 -1.66
CA LEU A 204 -1.88 3.75 -2.01
C LEU A 204 -1.27 3.93 -3.39
N SER A 205 0.01 3.63 -3.51
CA SER A 205 0.68 3.43 -4.79
C SER A 205 0.63 1.96 -5.16
N LEU A 206 0.46 1.66 -6.44
CA LEU A 206 0.36 0.29 -6.92
C LEU A 206 1.03 0.11 -8.29
N ALA A 207 1.59 -1.07 -8.51
CA ALA A 207 2.08 -1.56 -9.79
C ALA A 207 1.70 -3.02 -9.93
N ALA A 208 0.97 -3.39 -10.96
CA ALA A 208 0.60 -4.76 -11.25
C ALA A 208 0.58 -5.02 -12.76
N GLY A 209 0.65 -6.29 -13.14
CA GLY A 209 0.62 -6.67 -14.54
C GLY A 209 1.17 -8.06 -14.80
N TYR A 210 1.74 -8.24 -15.99
CA TYR A 210 2.25 -9.52 -16.44
C TYR A 210 3.75 -9.66 -16.18
N ALA A 211 4.15 -10.86 -15.80
CA ALA A 211 5.55 -11.27 -15.64
C ALA A 211 5.83 -12.45 -16.57
N GLY A 212 6.91 -12.37 -17.34
CA GLY A 212 7.38 -13.44 -18.20
C GLY A 212 7.75 -14.70 -17.42
N SER A 213 7.84 -15.82 -18.09
CA SER A 213 8.06 -17.14 -17.48
C SER A 213 9.37 -17.25 -16.69
N ASP A 214 10.39 -16.48 -17.05
CA ASP A 214 11.69 -16.48 -16.41
C ASP A 214 11.79 -15.48 -15.24
N VAL A 215 10.80 -14.61 -15.05
CA VAL A 215 10.76 -13.68 -13.93
C VAL A 215 10.50 -14.47 -12.65
N ALA A 216 11.42 -14.38 -11.69
CA ALA A 216 11.33 -15.03 -10.39
C ALA A 216 11.03 -14.08 -9.25
N GLY A 217 11.43 -12.82 -9.36
CA GLY A 217 11.20 -11.79 -8.34
C GLY A 217 11.24 -10.39 -8.94
N VAL A 218 10.51 -9.49 -8.32
CA VAL A 218 10.43 -8.07 -8.68
C VAL A 218 10.51 -7.25 -7.41
N VAL A 219 11.31 -6.19 -7.41
CA VAL A 219 11.54 -5.33 -6.27
C VAL A 219 11.49 -3.88 -6.70
N TYR A 220 10.85 -3.05 -5.90
CA TYR A 220 10.86 -1.60 -6.02
C TYR A 220 11.66 -0.98 -4.88
N ARG A 221 12.48 0.03 -5.18
CA ARG A 221 13.22 0.79 -4.18
C ARG A 221 12.48 2.08 -3.86
N SER A 222 11.60 1.98 -2.88
CA SER A 222 10.85 3.11 -2.37
C SER A 222 11.76 4.09 -1.63
N LEU A 223 11.53 5.38 -1.82
CA LEU A 223 12.23 6.45 -1.10
C LEU A 223 11.81 6.49 0.38
N THR A 224 10.56 6.11 0.67
CA THR A 224 9.96 6.19 1.99
C THR A 224 10.01 4.86 2.75
N HIS A 225 9.81 3.74 2.04
CA HIS A 225 9.62 2.41 2.63
C HIS A 225 10.80 1.47 2.43
N GLY A 226 11.86 1.92 1.74
CA GLY A 226 13.02 1.09 1.44
C GLY A 226 12.73 0.06 0.35
N VAL A 227 13.19 -1.16 0.52
CA VAL A 227 13.01 -2.24 -0.46
C VAL A 227 11.61 -2.84 -0.29
N VAL A 228 10.79 -2.78 -1.34
CA VAL A 228 9.44 -3.35 -1.38
C VAL A 228 9.42 -4.51 -2.36
N THR A 229 9.06 -5.69 -1.89
CA THR A 229 9.02 -6.92 -2.69
C THR A 229 7.65 -7.10 -3.33
N ALA A 230 7.60 -7.37 -4.64
CA ALA A 230 6.38 -7.75 -5.33
C ALA A 230 6.09 -9.25 -5.17
N THR A 231 4.82 -9.64 -5.16
CA THR A 231 4.44 -11.03 -5.40
C THR A 231 4.48 -11.33 -6.89
N VAL A 232 5.18 -12.39 -7.28
CA VAL A 232 5.21 -12.91 -8.65
C VAL A 232 4.59 -14.32 -8.66
N SER A 233 3.50 -14.49 -9.37
CA SER A 233 2.78 -15.77 -9.41
C SER A 233 1.97 -15.91 -10.70
N ARG A 234 1.95 -17.12 -11.28
CA ARG A 234 1.14 -17.48 -12.46
C ARG A 234 1.23 -16.50 -13.63
N GLY A 235 2.44 -15.98 -13.91
CA GLY A 235 2.66 -15.05 -15.01
C GLY A 235 2.19 -13.61 -14.72
N HIS A 236 1.97 -13.27 -13.46
CA HIS A 236 1.59 -11.94 -13.01
C HIS A 236 2.51 -11.45 -11.89
N PHE A 237 2.59 -10.14 -11.73
CA PHE A 237 3.19 -9.51 -10.56
C PHE A 237 2.23 -8.49 -9.96
N ALA A 238 2.35 -8.26 -8.65
CA ALA A 238 1.68 -7.18 -7.95
C ALA A 238 2.57 -6.63 -6.85
N LEU A 239 2.61 -5.31 -6.74
CA LEU A 239 3.28 -4.56 -5.70
C LEU A 239 2.41 -3.37 -5.33
N TRP A 240 2.33 -3.05 -4.06
CA TRP A 240 1.66 -1.87 -3.58
C TRP A 240 2.26 -1.40 -2.26
N LEU A 241 2.16 -0.10 -1.99
CA LEU A 241 2.74 0.54 -0.82
C LEU A 241 1.89 1.75 -0.41
N PRO A 242 1.95 2.18 0.87
CA PRO A 242 1.31 3.39 1.34
C PRO A 242 1.84 4.64 0.67
N GLY A 243 0.95 5.62 0.44
CA GLY A 243 1.27 6.94 -0.11
C GLY A 243 1.24 7.00 -1.63
N GLY A 244 1.44 8.22 -2.17
CA GLY A 244 1.35 8.57 -3.59
C GLY A 244 2.67 8.47 -4.36
N GLU A 245 3.63 7.64 -3.95
CA GLU A 245 4.99 7.62 -4.52
C GLU A 245 5.01 7.27 -6.02
N LEU A 246 4.00 6.53 -6.50
CA LEU A 246 3.86 6.15 -7.92
C LEU A 246 2.83 7.01 -8.69
N GLU A 247 2.39 8.15 -8.17
CA GLU A 247 1.33 8.98 -8.77
C GLU A 247 1.60 9.31 -10.26
N ASP A 248 2.82 9.71 -10.58
CA ASP A 248 3.22 10.06 -11.95
C ASP A 248 3.88 8.91 -12.75
N ALA A 249 3.98 7.72 -12.16
CA ALA A 249 4.72 6.60 -12.74
C ALA A 249 4.15 6.13 -14.09
N SER A 250 2.83 6.23 -14.29
CA SER A 250 2.19 5.87 -15.56
C SER A 250 2.72 6.66 -16.76
N ARG A 251 3.14 7.91 -16.54
CA ARG A 251 3.65 8.82 -17.59
C ARG A 251 5.16 8.93 -17.59
N GLY A 252 5.76 9.02 -16.41
CA GLY A 252 7.20 9.21 -16.23
C GLY A 252 7.99 7.92 -16.28
N GLY A 253 7.33 6.80 -16.09
CA GLY A 253 7.95 5.51 -15.87
C GLY A 253 8.59 5.40 -14.48
N VAL A 254 8.75 4.17 -14.03
CA VAL A 254 9.41 3.85 -12.77
C VAL A 254 10.26 2.60 -12.93
N GLU A 255 11.44 2.59 -12.31
CA GLU A 255 12.39 1.48 -12.40
C GLU A 255 12.10 0.42 -11.34
N PHE A 256 12.13 -0.85 -11.78
CA PHE A 256 12.03 -2.05 -10.94
C PHE A 256 13.25 -2.93 -11.14
N ASP A 257 13.77 -3.47 -10.05
CA ASP A 257 14.78 -4.53 -10.10
C ASP A 257 14.09 -5.88 -10.33
N VAL A 258 14.59 -6.66 -11.26
CA VAL A 258 14.04 -7.98 -11.63
C VAL A 258 15.08 -9.05 -11.39
N THR A 259 14.66 -10.14 -10.76
CA THR A 259 15.47 -11.36 -10.62
C THR A 259 14.87 -12.45 -11.50
N TYR A 260 15.70 -13.11 -12.28
CA TYR A 260 15.29 -14.19 -13.17
C TYR A 260 15.58 -15.56 -12.56
N ARG A 261 14.90 -16.60 -13.07
CA ARG A 261 15.01 -17.98 -12.57
C ARG A 261 16.41 -18.59 -12.69
N ASP A 262 17.22 -18.08 -13.59
CA ASP A 262 18.63 -18.48 -13.73
C ASP A 262 19.58 -17.78 -12.71
N GLY A 263 19.01 -16.95 -11.82
CA GLY A 263 19.74 -16.20 -10.82
C GLY A 263 20.34 -14.88 -11.32
N SER A 264 20.21 -14.57 -12.61
CA SER A 264 20.62 -13.26 -13.13
C SER A 264 19.64 -12.17 -12.68
N THR A 265 20.11 -10.94 -12.64
CA THR A 265 19.32 -9.76 -12.29
C THR A 265 19.37 -8.73 -13.41
N GLY A 266 18.36 -7.88 -13.46
CA GLY A 266 18.29 -6.74 -14.35
C GLY A 266 17.38 -5.66 -13.77
N SER A 267 17.27 -4.54 -14.46
CA SER A 267 16.25 -3.54 -14.17
C SER A 267 15.37 -3.31 -15.39
N THR A 268 14.13 -2.91 -15.15
CA THR A 268 13.19 -2.55 -16.20
C THR A 268 12.42 -1.30 -15.79
N GLN A 269 12.17 -0.42 -16.75
CA GLN A 269 11.33 0.74 -16.55
C GLN A 269 9.92 0.40 -16.97
N LEU A 270 8.96 0.49 -16.05
CA LEU A 270 7.55 0.31 -16.31
C LEU A 270 6.88 1.66 -16.57
N MET A 271 5.96 1.68 -17.53
CA MET A 271 5.04 2.77 -17.86
C MET A 271 3.74 2.17 -18.40
N LEU A 272 2.65 2.95 -18.45
CA LEU A 272 1.38 2.56 -19.08
C LEU A 272 1.26 3.16 -20.47
#